data_728d26f5f53b4eb5e613a572b4324b56
#
_entry.id   728d26f5f53b4eb5e613a572b4324b56
#
_cell.length_a   1.000
_cell.length_b   1.000
_cell.length_c   1.000
_cell.angle_alpha   90.00
_cell.angle_beta   90.00
_cell.angle_gamma   90.00
#
_symmetry.space_group_name_H-M   'P 1'
#
loop_
_entity.id
_entity.type
_entity.pdbx_description
1 polymer ?
#
loop_
_entity_poly.entity_id
_entity_poly.type
_entity_poly.pdbx_seq_one_letter_code
_entity_poly.pdbx_strand_id
1 'polypeptide(L)'
;MANKYVPRDEKSVENEIKEYIANCGGLCYKIHGGDLYQETGIPDLLCCWGGLFFGIEVKDPGGKPSAVQLAQGARIMKAGGHFLVAKSLQDVKDYVEKKGLTNL
;
A
#
# COMPACT_ATOMS: atom_id res chain seq x y z
N MET A 1 -25.67 14.64 14.57
CA MET A 1 -25.74 13.44 13.81
C MET A 1 -24.74 12.41 14.32
N ALA A 2 -25.22 11.28 14.59
CA ALA A 2 -24.33 10.26 15.08
C ALA A 2 -23.42 9.78 13.97
N ASN A 3 -22.17 9.77 14.25
CA ASN A 3 -21.23 9.15 13.35
C ASN A 3 -21.32 7.66 13.51
N LYS A 4 -21.95 7.06 12.57
CA LYS A 4 -21.96 5.63 12.61
C LYS A 4 -20.66 5.12 12.07
N TYR A 5 -20.08 4.21 12.82
CA TYR A 5 -18.91 3.54 12.31
C TYR A 5 -19.30 2.74 11.06
N VAL A 6 -18.68 3.06 9.96
CA VAL A 6 -18.85 2.31 8.72
C VAL A 6 -17.50 1.70 8.39
N PRO A 7 -17.39 0.37 8.41
CA PRO A 7 -16.12 -0.26 8.07
C PRO A 7 -15.68 0.13 6.67
N ARG A 8 -14.42 0.49 6.53
CA ARG A 8 -13.86 0.84 5.24
C ARG A 8 -13.51 -0.45 4.51
N ASP A 9 -13.97 -0.59 3.28
CA ASP A 9 -13.55 -1.73 2.48
C ASP A 9 -12.17 -1.45 1.86
N GLU A 10 -11.58 -2.49 1.30
CA GLU A 10 -10.24 -2.39 0.73
C GLU A 10 -10.17 -1.34 -0.38
N LYS A 11 -11.21 -1.28 -1.21
CA LYS A 11 -11.20 -0.35 -2.32
C LYS A 11 -11.22 1.10 -1.85
N SER A 12 -12.01 1.41 -0.83
CA SER A 12 -12.07 2.75 -0.27
C SER A 12 -10.74 3.14 0.34
N VAL A 13 -10.12 2.23 1.08
CA VAL A 13 -8.81 2.47 1.68
C VAL A 13 -7.76 2.66 0.60
N GLU A 14 -7.79 1.83 -0.42
CA GLU A 14 -6.85 1.91 -1.52
C GLU A 14 -6.93 3.26 -2.22
N ASN A 15 -8.15 3.73 -2.52
CA ASN A 15 -8.34 5.02 -3.16
C ASN A 15 -7.85 6.16 -2.27
N GLU A 16 -8.09 6.06 -0.97
CA GLU A 16 -7.66 7.07 -0.02
C GLU A 16 -6.13 7.16 0.04
N ILE A 17 -5.47 6.02 0.02
CA ILE A 17 -4.01 5.97 0.02
C ILE A 17 -3.45 6.55 -1.27
N LYS A 18 -4.02 6.18 -2.41
CA LYS A 18 -3.58 6.72 -3.71
C LYS A 18 -3.70 8.22 -3.74
N GLU A 19 -4.84 8.74 -3.27
CA GLU A 19 -5.07 10.17 -3.27
C GLU A 19 -4.10 10.90 -2.33
N TYR A 20 -3.87 10.34 -1.16
CA TYR A 20 -2.94 10.93 -0.22
C TYR A 20 -1.52 11.01 -0.81
N ILE A 21 -1.05 9.92 -1.40
CA ILE A 21 0.30 9.89 -1.98
C ILE A 21 0.40 10.87 -3.14
N ALA A 22 -0.63 10.94 -3.99
CA ALA A 22 -0.65 11.89 -5.10
C ALA A 22 -0.61 13.33 -4.58
N ASN A 23 -1.35 13.63 -3.53
CA ASN A 23 -1.36 14.98 -2.94
C ASN A 23 -0.03 15.34 -2.30
N CYS A 24 0.76 14.33 -1.92
CA CYS A 24 2.11 14.53 -1.40
C CYS A 24 3.17 14.58 -2.51
N GLY A 25 2.74 14.57 -3.76
CA GLY A 25 3.67 14.65 -4.88
C GLY A 25 4.18 13.30 -5.37
N GLY A 26 3.63 12.20 -4.86
CA GLY A 26 4.03 10.88 -5.30
C GLY A 26 3.23 10.39 -6.49
N LEU A 27 3.65 9.27 -7.05
CA LEU A 27 2.98 8.62 -8.16
C LEU A 27 2.63 7.21 -7.74
N CYS A 28 1.36 6.83 -7.90
CA CYS A 28 0.87 5.56 -7.38
C CYS A 28 0.03 4.88 -8.44
N TYR A 29 0.39 3.65 -8.76
CA TYR A 29 -0.35 2.84 -9.73
C TYR A 29 -1.08 1.71 -9.03
N LYS A 30 -2.32 1.52 -9.40
CA LYS A 30 -3.10 0.35 -8.99
C LYS A 30 -2.70 -0.83 -9.88
N ILE A 31 -2.40 -1.95 -9.24
CA ILE A 31 -2.07 -3.18 -9.95
C ILE A 31 -3.30 -4.06 -9.99
N HIS A 32 -3.71 -4.45 -11.19
CA HIS A 32 -4.84 -5.33 -11.38
C HIS A 32 -4.34 -6.76 -11.48
N GLY A 33 -4.81 -7.62 -10.59
CA GLY A 33 -4.43 -9.02 -10.60
C GLY A 33 -5.14 -9.79 -11.69
N GLY A 34 -4.75 -11.03 -11.85
CA GLY A 34 -5.44 -11.94 -12.76
C GLY A 34 -4.96 -11.93 -14.19
N ASP A 35 -3.99 -11.12 -14.53
CA ASP A 35 -3.37 -11.15 -15.86
C ASP A 35 -2.50 -12.40 -15.96
N LEU A 36 -2.64 -13.10 -17.06
CA LEU A 36 -1.91 -14.34 -17.32
C LEU A 36 -0.39 -14.15 -17.28
N TYR A 37 0.07 -12.97 -17.67
CA TYR A 37 1.50 -12.67 -17.76
C TYR A 37 2.05 -11.91 -16.57
N GLN A 38 1.20 -11.57 -15.60
CA GLN A 38 1.64 -10.85 -14.41
C GLN A 38 2.05 -11.82 -13.33
N GLU A 39 3.12 -11.53 -12.61
CA GLU A 39 3.52 -12.34 -11.47
C GLU A 39 2.44 -12.29 -10.40
N THR A 40 2.27 -13.42 -9.72
CA THR A 40 1.30 -13.52 -8.63
C THR A 40 1.81 -12.82 -7.39
N GLY A 41 0.89 -12.19 -6.66
CA GLY A 41 1.20 -11.63 -5.34
C GLY A 41 1.83 -10.26 -5.38
N ILE A 42 1.82 -9.58 -6.51
CA ILE A 42 2.29 -8.20 -6.59
C ILE A 42 1.38 -7.35 -5.69
N PRO A 43 1.95 -6.42 -4.91
CA PRO A 43 1.12 -5.55 -4.08
C PRO A 43 0.08 -4.76 -4.87
N ASP A 44 -1.03 -4.42 -4.21
CA ASP A 44 -2.12 -3.70 -4.85
C ASP A 44 -1.69 -2.37 -5.45
N LEU A 45 -0.78 -1.68 -4.79
CA LEU A 45 -0.29 -0.38 -5.23
C LEU A 45 1.23 -0.42 -5.34
N LEU A 46 1.73 0.08 -6.46
CA LEU A 46 3.16 0.30 -6.64
C LEU A 46 3.36 1.79 -6.83
N CYS A 47 4.21 2.37 -6.02
CA CYS A 47 4.35 3.83 -5.97
C CYS A 47 5.80 4.26 -6.03
N CYS A 48 6.00 5.41 -6.66
CA CYS A 48 7.25 6.15 -6.55
C CYS A 48 6.93 7.41 -5.75
N TRP A 49 7.57 7.57 -4.61
CA TRP A 49 7.20 8.61 -3.67
C TRP A 49 8.47 9.11 -2.98
N GLY A 50 8.77 10.39 -3.19
CA GLY A 50 10.01 10.96 -2.66
C GLY A 50 11.26 10.28 -3.20
N GLY A 51 11.20 9.76 -4.42
CA GLY A 51 12.31 9.02 -5.02
C GLY A 51 12.44 7.59 -4.54
N LEU A 52 11.51 7.14 -3.69
CA LEU A 52 11.55 5.79 -3.12
C LEU A 52 10.46 4.93 -3.74
N PHE A 53 10.76 3.65 -3.89
CA PHE A 53 9.78 2.69 -4.40
C PHE A 53 9.01 2.07 -3.23
N PHE A 54 7.68 2.06 -3.33
CA PHE A 54 6.81 1.44 -2.33
C PHE A 54 5.91 0.42 -2.99
N GLY A 55 5.81 -0.76 -2.36
CA GLY A 55 4.73 -1.70 -2.64
C GLY A 55 3.79 -1.69 -1.44
N ILE A 56 2.51 -1.44 -1.67
CA ILE A 56 1.52 -1.36 -0.59
C ILE A 56 0.44 -2.39 -0.86
N GLU A 57 0.34 -3.35 0.05
CA GLU A 57 -0.70 -4.36 0.02
C GLU A 57 -1.83 -3.89 0.90
N VAL A 58 -3.03 -3.68 0.32
CA VAL A 58 -4.17 -3.17 1.07
C VAL A 58 -5.05 -4.34 1.50
N LYS A 59 -5.38 -4.38 2.78
CA LYS A 59 -6.25 -5.43 3.34
C LYS A 59 -7.33 -4.80 4.20
N ASP A 60 -8.47 -5.47 4.32
CA ASP A 60 -9.47 -5.04 5.28
C ASP A 60 -9.00 -5.40 6.70
N PRO A 61 -9.71 -4.92 7.74
CA PRO A 61 -9.22 -5.09 9.12
C PRO A 61 -8.98 -6.54 9.54
N GLY A 62 -9.75 -7.48 9.02
CA GLY A 62 -9.58 -8.88 9.35
C GLY A 62 -8.70 -9.65 8.40
N GLY A 63 -8.25 -9.00 7.33
CA GLY A 63 -7.50 -9.68 6.29
C GLY A 63 -6.02 -9.82 6.60
N LYS A 64 -5.40 -10.80 5.99
CA LYS A 64 -3.97 -11.02 6.10
C LYS A 64 -3.41 -11.26 4.71
N PRO A 65 -2.19 -10.80 4.45
CA PRO A 65 -1.55 -11.09 3.17
C PRO A 65 -1.26 -12.58 3.05
N SER A 66 -1.30 -13.08 1.83
CA SER A 66 -0.95 -14.48 1.56
C SER A 66 0.56 -14.65 1.61
N ALA A 67 0.99 -15.91 1.65
CA ALA A 67 2.42 -16.21 1.63
C ALA A 67 3.09 -15.67 0.36
N VAL A 68 2.39 -15.73 -0.78
CA VAL A 68 2.92 -15.22 -2.04
C VAL A 68 3.06 -13.70 -1.98
N GLN A 69 2.07 -13.01 -1.41
CA GLN A 69 2.14 -11.57 -1.26
C GLN A 69 3.30 -11.15 -0.36
N LEU A 70 3.50 -11.88 0.74
CA LEU A 70 4.62 -11.58 1.64
C LEU A 70 5.97 -11.85 0.96
N ALA A 71 6.05 -12.90 0.14
CA ALA A 71 7.26 -13.20 -0.60
C ALA A 71 7.61 -12.09 -1.59
N GLN A 72 6.61 -11.55 -2.28
CA GLN A 72 6.84 -10.43 -3.17
C GLN A 72 7.27 -9.18 -2.40
N GLY A 73 6.68 -8.95 -1.22
CA GLY A 73 7.09 -7.86 -0.36
C GLY A 73 8.55 -7.98 0.07
N ALA A 74 8.98 -9.20 0.41
CA ALA A 74 10.36 -9.45 0.78
C ALA A 74 11.32 -9.15 -0.37
N ARG A 75 10.92 -9.49 -1.60
CA ARG A 75 11.72 -9.19 -2.79
C ARG A 75 11.88 -7.69 -3.00
N ILE A 76 10.80 -6.94 -2.78
CA ILE A 76 10.85 -5.48 -2.90
C ILE A 76 11.83 -4.91 -1.88
N MET A 77 11.75 -5.37 -0.62
CA MET A 77 12.65 -4.88 0.42
C MET A 77 14.10 -5.25 0.15
N LYS A 78 14.32 -6.46 -0.35
CA LYS A 78 15.68 -6.89 -0.69
C LYS A 78 16.27 -6.05 -1.82
N ALA A 79 15.43 -5.59 -2.73
CA ALA A 79 15.86 -4.74 -3.85
C ALA A 79 16.04 -3.28 -3.44
N GLY A 80 15.79 -2.94 -2.18
CA GLY A 80 15.98 -1.59 -1.66
C GLY A 80 14.72 -0.75 -1.59
N GLY A 81 13.57 -1.33 -1.88
CA GLY A 81 12.29 -0.61 -1.80
C GLY A 81 11.65 -0.77 -0.44
N HIS A 82 10.45 -0.21 -0.32
CA HIS A 82 9.64 -0.31 0.87
C HIS A 82 8.41 -1.17 0.58
N PHE A 83 8.04 -1.98 1.54
CA PHE A 83 6.82 -2.79 1.45
C PHE A 83 6.07 -2.70 2.75
N LEU A 84 4.76 -2.50 2.67
CA LEU A 84 3.92 -2.52 3.85
C LEU A 84 2.55 -3.08 3.52
N VAL A 85 1.91 -3.63 4.55
CA VAL A 85 0.52 -4.04 4.49
C VAL A 85 -0.27 -2.95 5.21
N ALA A 86 -1.23 -2.35 4.53
CA ALA A 86 -1.99 -1.24 5.09
C ALA A 86 -3.46 -1.62 5.18
N LYS A 87 -4.06 -1.38 6.34
CA LYS A 87 -5.49 -1.55 6.56
C LYS A 87 -6.19 -0.20 6.62
N SER A 88 -5.42 0.87 6.60
CA SER A 88 -5.92 2.23 6.66
C SER A 88 -4.87 3.18 6.13
N LEU A 89 -5.30 4.40 5.80
CA LEU A 89 -4.35 5.46 5.46
C LEU A 89 -3.39 5.73 6.62
N GLN A 90 -3.88 5.64 7.85
CA GLN A 90 -3.04 5.89 9.01
C GLN A 90 -1.85 4.92 9.06
N ASP A 91 -2.05 3.68 8.62
CA ASP A 91 -0.94 2.72 8.58
C ASP A 91 0.19 3.20 7.66
N VAL A 92 -0.15 3.84 6.55
CA VAL A 92 0.84 4.40 5.64
C VAL A 92 1.58 5.56 6.30
N LYS A 93 0.85 6.45 6.95
CA LYS A 93 1.44 7.58 7.67
C LYS A 93 2.37 7.12 8.78
N ASP A 94 1.93 6.11 9.54
CA ASP A 94 2.71 5.56 10.64
C ASP A 94 4.00 4.92 10.12
N TYR A 95 3.91 4.21 8.99
CA TYR A 95 5.09 3.59 8.38
C TYR A 95 6.13 4.64 8.01
N VAL A 96 5.68 5.71 7.34
CA VAL A 96 6.56 6.79 6.91
C VAL A 96 7.24 7.45 8.11
N GLU A 97 6.49 7.71 9.16
CA GLU A 97 7.01 8.32 10.37
C GLU A 97 8.00 7.39 11.07
N LYS A 98 7.64 6.13 11.23
CA LYS A 98 8.48 5.16 11.91
C LYS A 98 9.82 4.95 11.19
N LYS A 99 9.80 5.00 9.87
CA LYS A 99 11.02 4.83 9.07
C LYS A 99 11.81 6.12 8.91
N GLY A 100 11.31 7.23 9.41
CA GLY A 100 12.02 8.52 9.32
C GLY A 100 12.09 9.07 7.91
N LEU A 101 11.10 8.80 7.09
CA LEU A 101 11.10 9.25 5.70
C LEU A 101 10.54 10.66 5.65
N THR A 102 11.43 11.66 5.69
CA THR A 102 11.04 13.05 5.91
C THR A 102 10.77 13.86 4.65
N ASN A 103 11.08 13.32 3.48
CA ASN A 103 10.89 14.04 2.23
C ASN A 103 9.58 13.68 1.51
N LEU A 104 8.65 13.12 2.23
CA LEU A 104 7.39 12.66 1.64
C LEU A 104 6.21 13.57 1.93
#